data_bece4847f8ad3f431fd52ae23b4057dd
#
_entry.id   bece4847f8ad3f431fd52ae23b4057dd
#
_cell.length_a   1.000
_cell.length_b   1.000
_cell.length_c   1.000
_cell.angle_alpha   90.00
_cell.angle_beta   90.00
_cell.angle_gamma   90.00
#
_symmetry.space_group_name_H-M   'P 1'
#
loop_
_entity.id
_entity.type
_entity.pdbx_description
1 polymer ?
#
loop_
_entity_poly.entity_id
_entity_poly.type
_entity_poly.pdbx_seq_one_letter_code
_entity_poly.pdbx_strand_id
1 'polypeptide(L)'
;MPLASRSSDGLDSKGPRALPIPRGAANMKTFTPDSSIVSDVIPSPNYGERSKGRVPDMIVLHYTGMPDVEGAITQLCTAGTEVSAHYIVLEDGRIVQCVPEAKRAWHAGVSSWAGEEDINSCSIGIEIINRGHDWGYPDYPLRQIAAVIALCRGIMLRRKVPGHRVLAHSDVAPARKKDPGEKFPWHSLANSGVGHWVQPAPIMPGETLKLGSISEDVRDLQQALAKYGYSVPVTGKFDGPTMEVVTAFQRHFRPARVDGIADRSTLSTLHALLVSLPG
;
A
#
# COMPACT_ATOMS: atom_id res chain seq x y z
N MET A 1 -13.15 45.28 36.28
CA MET A 1 -13.14 44.55 35.01
C MET A 1 -13.01 43.08 35.35
N PRO A 2 -14.05 42.22 35.18
CA PRO A 2 -13.95 40.79 35.50
C PRO A 2 -13.30 40.01 34.33
N LEU A 3 -12.43 39.09 34.72
CA LEU A 3 -11.76 38.12 33.84
C LEU A 3 -12.78 37.12 33.27
N ALA A 4 -12.84 37.02 31.94
CA ALA A 4 -13.67 36.05 31.25
C ALA A 4 -13.09 34.63 31.41
N SER A 5 -13.89 33.73 31.96
CA SER A 5 -13.63 32.29 32.01
C SER A 5 -13.66 31.70 30.62
N ARG A 6 -12.55 31.08 30.21
CA ARG A 6 -12.50 30.23 29.00
C ARG A 6 -13.24 28.92 29.29
N SER A 7 -14.30 28.67 28.52
CA SER A 7 -15.01 27.41 28.49
C SER A 7 -14.05 26.29 27.99
N SER A 8 -13.95 25.22 28.77
CA SER A 8 -13.32 23.97 28.42
C SER A 8 -14.11 23.32 27.29
N ASP A 9 -13.48 23.20 26.13
CA ASP A 9 -14.01 22.39 25.03
C ASP A 9 -14.19 20.94 25.49
N GLY A 10 -15.45 20.49 25.45
CA GLY A 10 -15.84 19.15 25.82
C GLY A 10 -15.24 18.14 24.87
N LEU A 11 -14.38 17.28 25.38
CA LEU A 11 -13.97 16.02 24.73
C LEU A 11 -15.25 15.18 24.55
N ASP A 12 -15.67 15.05 23.29
CA ASP A 12 -16.83 14.25 22.88
C ASP A 12 -16.55 12.76 23.17
N SER A 13 -17.04 12.30 24.33
CA SER A 13 -16.86 10.92 24.83
C SER A 13 -17.83 9.92 24.18
N LYS A 14 -18.03 10.02 22.87
CA LYS A 14 -18.72 8.95 22.13
C LYS A 14 -17.76 7.79 21.98
N GLY A 15 -18.07 6.68 22.64
CA GLY A 15 -17.35 5.41 22.48
C GLY A 15 -17.24 5.00 21.01
N PRO A 16 -16.37 4.01 20.67
CA PRO A 16 -16.12 3.64 19.28
C PRO A 16 -17.44 3.29 18.58
N ARG A 17 -17.70 4.00 17.48
CA ARG A 17 -18.91 3.78 16.66
C ARG A 17 -18.93 2.34 16.14
N ALA A 18 -20.07 1.66 16.28
CA ALA A 18 -20.25 0.33 15.69
C ALA A 18 -20.00 0.36 14.19
N LEU A 19 -19.30 -0.64 13.69
CA LEU A 19 -19.04 -0.73 12.25
C LEU A 19 -20.29 -1.20 11.50
N PRO A 20 -20.55 -0.69 10.30
CA PRO A 20 -21.63 -1.17 9.46
C PRO A 20 -21.33 -2.59 9.02
N ILE A 21 -22.26 -3.51 9.28
CA ILE A 21 -22.18 -4.88 8.78
C ILE A 21 -23.02 -4.94 7.50
N PRO A 22 -22.42 -5.20 6.31
CA PRO A 22 -23.17 -5.35 5.07
C PRO A 22 -24.22 -6.46 5.17
N ARG A 23 -25.38 -6.28 4.52
CA ARG A 23 -26.52 -7.22 4.60
C ARG A 23 -26.18 -8.68 4.26
N GLY A 24 -25.13 -8.96 3.52
CA GLY A 24 -24.66 -10.32 3.19
C GLY A 24 -23.68 -10.90 4.20
N ALA A 25 -22.89 -10.07 4.86
CA ALA A 25 -21.85 -10.50 5.82
C ALA A 25 -22.44 -10.98 7.15
N ALA A 26 -23.63 -10.50 7.54
CA ALA A 26 -24.29 -10.88 8.80
C ALA A 26 -24.62 -12.38 8.90
N ASN A 27 -24.75 -13.09 7.79
CA ASN A 27 -25.07 -14.51 7.72
C ASN A 27 -23.85 -15.40 7.42
N MET A 28 -22.65 -14.83 7.27
CA MET A 28 -21.44 -15.60 7.00
C MET A 28 -20.89 -16.19 8.30
N LYS A 29 -20.29 -17.39 8.21
CA LYS A 29 -19.54 -17.95 9.35
C LYS A 29 -18.35 -17.03 9.65
N THR A 30 -18.29 -16.56 10.88
CA THR A 30 -17.10 -15.92 11.42
C THR A 30 -15.94 -16.92 11.51
N PHE A 31 -14.73 -16.42 11.50
CA PHE A 31 -13.51 -17.22 11.67
C PHE A 31 -12.65 -16.64 12.79
N THR A 32 -11.74 -17.44 13.34
CA THR A 32 -10.77 -16.94 14.31
C THR A 32 -9.76 -16.05 13.60
N PRO A 33 -9.56 -14.79 14.03
CA PRO A 33 -8.62 -13.90 13.40
C PRO A 33 -7.18 -14.42 13.45
N ASP A 34 -6.41 -14.14 12.39
CA ASP A 34 -5.00 -14.56 12.29
C ASP A 34 -4.07 -13.75 13.21
N SER A 35 -4.57 -12.67 13.81
CA SER A 35 -3.81 -11.80 14.70
C SER A 35 -4.63 -11.33 15.90
N SER A 36 -4.01 -11.32 17.09
CA SER A 36 -4.64 -10.87 18.34
C SER A 36 -4.92 -9.37 18.40
N ILE A 37 -4.37 -8.57 17.48
CA ILE A 37 -4.63 -7.12 17.40
C ILE A 37 -5.83 -6.78 16.51
N VAL A 38 -6.48 -7.78 15.93
CA VAL A 38 -7.73 -7.59 15.17
C VAL A 38 -8.83 -7.23 16.14
N SER A 39 -9.52 -6.12 15.88
CA SER A 39 -10.62 -5.63 16.72
C SER A 39 -11.95 -6.30 16.36
N ASP A 40 -12.16 -6.56 15.06
CA ASP A 40 -13.43 -7.04 14.52
C ASP A 40 -13.19 -8.00 13.34
N VAL A 41 -14.11 -8.93 13.11
CA VAL A 41 -14.15 -9.80 11.92
C VAL A 41 -15.43 -9.50 11.14
N ILE A 42 -15.28 -9.03 9.90
CA ILE A 42 -16.37 -8.82 8.95
C ILE A 42 -16.06 -9.66 7.71
N PRO A 43 -16.54 -10.90 7.62
CA PRO A 43 -16.16 -11.80 6.54
C PRO A 43 -16.56 -11.28 5.16
N SER A 44 -15.62 -11.33 4.21
CA SER A 44 -15.90 -11.11 2.79
C SER A 44 -16.19 -12.44 2.09
N PRO A 45 -17.19 -12.53 1.21
CA PRO A 45 -17.40 -13.71 0.37
C PRO A 45 -16.47 -13.76 -0.85
N ASN A 46 -15.75 -12.66 -1.15
CA ASN A 46 -14.97 -12.49 -2.37
C ASN A 46 -13.53 -12.99 -2.15
N TYR A 47 -13.31 -14.30 -2.10
CA TYR A 47 -11.98 -14.89 -2.00
C TYR A 47 -11.95 -16.27 -2.66
N GLY A 48 -10.75 -16.78 -2.88
CA GLY A 48 -10.52 -18.13 -3.40
C GLY A 48 -9.40 -18.85 -2.68
N GLU A 49 -9.02 -20.01 -3.21
CA GLU A 49 -7.83 -20.70 -2.77
C GLU A 49 -6.57 -20.05 -3.40
N ARG A 50 -5.46 -20.07 -2.67
CA ARG A 50 -4.19 -19.62 -3.24
C ARG A 50 -3.71 -20.60 -4.31
N SER A 51 -3.29 -20.08 -5.46
CA SER A 51 -2.81 -20.87 -6.58
C SER A 51 -1.71 -21.85 -6.12
N LYS A 52 -1.85 -23.11 -6.45
CA LYS A 52 -0.88 -24.20 -6.14
C LYS A 52 -0.50 -24.31 -4.65
N GLY A 53 -1.41 -23.93 -3.74
CA GLY A 53 -1.15 -23.96 -2.30
C GLY A 53 -0.08 -22.96 -1.82
N ARG A 54 0.13 -21.88 -2.55
CA ARG A 54 1.17 -20.89 -2.27
C ARG A 54 0.99 -20.25 -0.88
N VAL A 55 2.10 -20.10 -0.17
CA VAL A 55 2.15 -19.33 1.09
C VAL A 55 2.44 -17.87 0.74
N PRO A 56 1.71 -16.89 1.31
CA PRO A 56 1.98 -15.49 1.05
C PRO A 56 3.32 -15.07 1.65
N ASP A 57 4.12 -14.38 0.84
CA ASP A 57 5.45 -13.88 1.16
C ASP A 57 5.61 -12.39 0.79
N MET A 58 4.47 -11.70 0.59
CA MET A 58 4.38 -10.30 0.20
C MET A 58 3.24 -9.62 0.97
N ILE A 59 3.38 -8.33 1.24
CA ILE A 59 2.31 -7.44 1.70
C ILE A 59 2.08 -6.37 0.65
N VAL A 60 0.82 -6.11 0.29
CA VAL A 60 0.44 -5.00 -0.58
C VAL A 60 -0.45 -4.04 0.20
N LEU A 61 -0.01 -2.78 0.28
CA LEU A 61 -0.72 -1.71 0.98
C LEU A 61 -1.54 -0.89 0.00
N HIS A 62 -2.80 -0.64 0.40
CA HIS A 62 -3.77 0.10 -0.37
C HIS A 62 -4.34 1.25 0.45
N TYR A 63 -4.89 2.27 -0.21
CA TYR A 63 -5.95 3.06 0.39
C TYR A 63 -7.29 2.66 -0.21
N THR A 64 -8.38 2.80 0.55
CA THR A 64 -9.71 2.43 0.05
C THR A 64 -10.20 3.32 -1.11
N GLY A 65 -9.75 4.57 -1.20
CA GLY A 65 -10.15 5.50 -2.26
C GLY A 65 -11.65 5.79 -2.28
N MET A 66 -12.30 5.71 -1.13
CA MET A 66 -13.76 5.87 -1.00
C MET A 66 -14.12 7.00 -0.04
N PRO A 67 -15.29 7.66 -0.22
CA PRO A 67 -15.69 8.82 0.60
C PRO A 67 -15.78 8.52 2.09
N ASP A 68 -16.15 7.28 2.47
CA ASP A 68 -16.39 6.89 3.84
C ASP A 68 -16.10 5.40 4.11
N VAL A 69 -16.07 5.06 5.39
CA VAL A 69 -15.79 3.70 5.89
C VAL A 69 -16.89 2.71 5.51
N GLU A 70 -18.15 3.15 5.51
CA GLU A 70 -19.31 2.29 5.22
C GLU A 70 -19.27 1.80 3.78
N GLY A 71 -19.00 2.70 2.83
CA GLY A 71 -18.83 2.35 1.42
C GLY A 71 -17.67 1.39 1.22
N ALA A 72 -16.52 1.64 1.89
CA ALA A 72 -15.36 0.77 1.78
C ALA A 72 -15.64 -0.65 2.30
N ILE A 73 -16.24 -0.81 3.47
CA ILE A 73 -16.61 -2.12 4.03
C ILE A 73 -17.65 -2.81 3.12
N THR A 74 -18.65 -2.06 2.65
CA THR A 74 -19.66 -2.60 1.72
C THR A 74 -19.01 -3.12 0.45
N GLN A 75 -18.13 -2.35 -0.16
CA GLN A 75 -17.42 -2.76 -1.39
C GLN A 75 -16.58 -4.02 -1.18
N LEU A 76 -15.87 -4.14 -0.07
CA LEU A 76 -14.94 -5.24 0.19
C LEU A 76 -15.62 -6.50 0.73
N CYS A 77 -16.82 -6.38 1.34
CA CYS A 77 -17.48 -7.47 2.05
C CYS A 77 -18.86 -7.85 1.49
N THR A 78 -19.29 -7.31 0.34
CA THR A 78 -20.54 -7.70 -0.31
C THR A 78 -20.29 -8.68 -1.45
N ALA A 79 -21.14 -9.69 -1.59
CA ALA A 79 -21.04 -10.66 -2.68
C ALA A 79 -21.20 -10.00 -4.06
N GLY A 80 -20.39 -10.41 -5.02
CA GLY A 80 -20.47 -9.96 -6.42
C GLY A 80 -19.75 -8.66 -6.73
N THR A 81 -19.06 -8.03 -5.75
CA THR A 81 -18.21 -6.85 -6.01
C THR A 81 -16.86 -7.23 -6.62
N GLU A 82 -16.50 -8.52 -6.57
CA GLU A 82 -15.25 -9.09 -7.10
C GLU A 82 -13.96 -8.45 -6.56
N VAL A 83 -14.06 -7.77 -5.41
CA VAL A 83 -12.92 -7.21 -4.67
C VAL A 83 -13.00 -7.57 -3.20
N SER A 84 -11.85 -7.70 -2.56
CA SER A 84 -11.71 -7.91 -1.13
C SER A 84 -10.29 -7.60 -0.67
N ALA A 85 -10.07 -7.52 0.65
CA ALA A 85 -8.75 -7.49 1.26
C ALA A 85 -8.72 -8.43 2.45
N HIS A 86 -7.51 -8.75 2.92
CA HIS A 86 -7.38 -9.54 4.15
C HIS A 86 -7.72 -8.68 5.36
N TYR A 87 -7.27 -7.43 5.36
CA TYR A 87 -7.44 -6.51 6.47
C TYR A 87 -7.90 -5.12 6.00
N ILE A 88 -8.65 -4.44 6.87
CA ILE A 88 -8.97 -3.02 6.76
C ILE A 88 -8.47 -2.35 8.04
N VAL A 89 -7.70 -1.25 7.90
CA VAL A 89 -7.24 -0.43 9.03
C VAL A 89 -7.98 0.89 9.03
N LEU A 90 -8.72 1.14 10.13
CA LEU A 90 -9.55 2.32 10.28
C LEU A 90 -8.73 3.52 10.73
N GLU A 91 -9.26 4.74 10.56
CA GLU A 91 -8.62 6.00 10.98
C GLU A 91 -8.38 6.08 12.47
N ASP A 92 -9.19 5.38 13.29
CA ASP A 92 -9.04 5.29 14.74
C ASP A 92 -8.05 4.22 15.22
N GLY A 93 -7.44 3.48 14.28
CA GLY A 93 -6.46 2.43 14.53
C GLY A 93 -7.06 1.04 14.75
N ARG A 94 -8.39 0.88 14.74
CA ARG A 94 -9.00 -0.46 14.76
C ARG A 94 -8.66 -1.22 13.49
N ILE A 95 -8.52 -2.53 13.62
CA ILE A 95 -8.20 -3.45 12.53
C ILE A 95 -9.34 -4.43 12.35
N VAL A 96 -9.89 -4.48 11.15
CA VAL A 96 -10.92 -5.44 10.75
C VAL A 96 -10.28 -6.50 9.88
N GLN A 97 -10.54 -7.77 10.14
CA GLN A 97 -10.14 -8.86 9.24
C GLN A 97 -11.34 -9.32 8.41
N CYS A 98 -11.17 -9.38 7.08
CA CYS A 98 -12.24 -9.73 6.15
C CYS A 98 -12.02 -11.09 5.47
N VAL A 99 -10.76 -11.45 5.19
CA VAL A 99 -10.37 -12.73 4.57
C VAL A 99 -9.25 -13.36 5.40
N PRO A 100 -9.32 -14.68 5.73
CA PRO A 100 -8.22 -15.36 6.39
C PRO A 100 -6.92 -15.29 5.56
N GLU A 101 -5.77 -15.11 6.21
CA GLU A 101 -4.46 -15.04 5.52
C GLU A 101 -4.14 -16.29 4.68
N ALA A 102 -4.71 -17.45 5.04
CA ALA A 102 -4.57 -18.69 4.27
C ALA A 102 -5.30 -18.66 2.92
N LYS A 103 -6.25 -17.75 2.73
CA LYS A 103 -7.05 -17.61 1.50
C LYS A 103 -6.49 -16.51 0.59
N ARG A 104 -6.93 -16.52 -0.65
CA ARG A 104 -6.58 -15.56 -1.69
C ARG A 104 -7.66 -14.46 -1.73
N ALA A 105 -7.42 -13.32 -1.09
CA ALA A 105 -8.25 -12.13 -1.29
C ALA A 105 -8.00 -11.52 -2.68
N TRP A 106 -8.97 -10.75 -3.18
CA TRP A 106 -8.93 -10.16 -4.53
C TRP A 106 -8.70 -8.64 -4.45
N HIS A 107 -7.42 -8.24 -4.23
CA HIS A 107 -7.05 -6.84 -3.99
C HIS A 107 -6.10 -6.24 -5.03
N ALA A 108 -5.27 -7.05 -5.71
CA ALA A 108 -4.22 -6.53 -6.58
C ALA A 108 -4.66 -6.37 -8.05
N GLY A 109 -5.68 -7.13 -8.50
CA GLY A 109 -6.11 -7.13 -9.91
C GLY A 109 -4.99 -7.57 -10.85
N VAL A 110 -4.97 -7.03 -12.06
CA VAL A 110 -3.86 -7.22 -13.02
C VAL A 110 -2.64 -6.47 -12.48
N SER A 111 -1.60 -7.19 -12.14
CA SER A 111 -0.43 -6.68 -11.43
C SER A 111 0.75 -7.61 -11.60
N SER A 112 1.96 -7.10 -11.40
CA SER A 112 3.19 -7.91 -11.48
C SER A 112 4.30 -7.33 -10.61
N TRP A 113 5.17 -8.21 -10.09
CA TRP A 113 6.34 -7.83 -9.32
C TRP A 113 7.40 -8.93 -9.36
N ALA A 114 8.62 -8.60 -9.75
CA ALA A 114 9.75 -9.55 -9.80
C ALA A 114 9.41 -10.87 -10.54
N GLY A 115 8.70 -10.76 -11.67
CA GLY A 115 8.26 -11.89 -12.48
C GLY A 115 7.01 -12.62 -11.99
N GLU A 116 6.43 -12.20 -10.84
CA GLU A 116 5.15 -12.71 -10.35
C GLU A 116 3.99 -11.95 -10.99
N GLU A 117 2.98 -12.67 -11.47
CA GLU A 117 1.78 -12.09 -12.09
C GLU A 117 0.50 -12.34 -11.27
N ASP A 118 0.44 -13.43 -10.47
CA ASP A 118 -0.67 -13.68 -9.54
C ASP A 118 -0.34 -13.14 -8.15
N ILE A 119 -0.27 -11.79 -8.05
CA ILE A 119 0.04 -11.09 -6.80
C ILE A 119 -0.96 -11.44 -5.70
N ASN A 120 -2.24 -11.63 -6.01
CA ASN A 120 -3.23 -12.06 -5.03
C ASN A 120 -2.88 -13.38 -4.35
N SER A 121 -2.25 -14.33 -5.05
CA SER A 121 -1.90 -15.63 -4.47
C SER A 121 -0.64 -15.59 -3.62
N CYS A 122 0.26 -14.61 -3.82
CA CYS A 122 1.52 -14.50 -3.07
C CYS A 122 1.52 -13.40 -2.01
N SER A 123 0.42 -12.66 -1.85
CA SER A 123 0.39 -11.50 -0.97
C SER A 123 -0.74 -11.51 0.06
N ILE A 124 -0.59 -10.62 1.04
CA ILE A 124 -1.62 -10.20 1.97
C ILE A 124 -1.94 -8.73 1.65
N GLY A 125 -3.20 -8.44 1.25
CA GLY A 125 -3.65 -7.09 0.99
C GLY A 125 -4.20 -6.42 2.25
N ILE A 126 -3.78 -5.19 2.50
CA ILE A 126 -4.23 -4.35 3.61
C ILE A 126 -4.81 -3.07 3.04
N GLU A 127 -6.10 -2.86 3.23
CA GLU A 127 -6.80 -1.63 2.90
C GLU A 127 -6.73 -0.65 4.07
N ILE A 128 -6.28 0.54 3.84
CA ILE A 128 -6.15 1.60 4.83
C ILE A 128 -7.22 2.64 4.51
N ILE A 129 -8.13 2.89 5.45
CA ILE A 129 -9.19 3.89 5.23
C ILE A 129 -8.55 5.24 4.96
N ASN A 130 -8.70 5.71 3.75
CA ASN A 130 -8.32 7.03 3.28
C ASN A 130 -9.07 7.30 1.97
N ARG A 131 -9.56 8.52 1.81
CA ARG A 131 -10.36 8.89 0.64
C ARG A 131 -9.58 8.85 -0.67
N GLY A 132 -8.25 8.93 -0.61
CA GLY A 132 -7.40 8.89 -1.79
C GLY A 132 -7.49 10.14 -2.66
N HIS A 133 -6.80 10.11 -3.79
CA HIS A 133 -6.62 11.27 -4.68
C HIS A 133 -7.92 11.86 -5.21
N ASP A 134 -8.93 11.03 -5.44
CA ASP A 134 -10.19 11.49 -6.07
C ASP A 134 -11.12 12.20 -5.07
N TRP A 135 -10.86 12.06 -3.75
CA TRP A 135 -11.70 12.61 -2.68
C TRP A 135 -10.90 13.46 -1.68
N GLY A 136 -9.90 14.22 -2.17
CA GLY A 136 -9.16 15.20 -1.40
C GLY A 136 -7.92 14.68 -0.67
N TYR A 137 -7.60 13.41 -0.77
CA TYR A 137 -6.40 12.72 -0.27
C TYR A 137 -5.87 13.30 1.05
N PRO A 138 -6.56 13.05 2.18
CA PRO A 138 -6.13 13.53 3.50
C PRO A 138 -4.86 12.83 3.97
N ASP A 139 -4.19 13.42 4.95
CA ASP A 139 -3.06 12.78 5.62
C ASP A 139 -3.54 11.58 6.46
N TYR A 140 -2.65 10.62 6.66
CA TYR A 140 -2.92 9.43 7.47
C TYR A 140 -2.78 9.75 8.96
N PRO A 141 -3.80 9.49 9.81
CA PRO A 141 -3.69 9.68 11.24
C PRO A 141 -2.58 8.83 11.88
N LEU A 142 -1.83 9.39 12.83
CA LEU A 142 -0.71 8.68 13.48
C LEU A 142 -1.14 7.35 14.10
N ARG A 143 -2.31 7.29 14.72
CA ARG A 143 -2.85 6.06 15.34
C ARG A 143 -3.16 4.98 14.28
N GLN A 144 -3.60 5.38 13.08
CA GLN A 144 -3.82 4.48 11.96
C GLN A 144 -2.49 3.90 11.47
N ILE A 145 -1.48 4.74 11.30
CA ILE A 145 -0.14 4.30 10.88
C ILE A 145 0.50 3.38 11.93
N ALA A 146 0.32 3.67 13.23
CA ALA A 146 0.79 2.77 14.29
C ALA A 146 0.13 1.38 14.20
N ALA A 147 -1.17 1.32 13.89
CA ALA A 147 -1.88 0.06 13.67
C ALA A 147 -1.39 -0.68 12.43
N VAL A 148 -1.16 0.02 11.30
CA VAL A 148 -0.56 -0.55 10.08
C VAL A 148 0.80 -1.15 10.37
N ILE A 149 1.67 -0.43 11.09
CA ILE A 149 3.01 -0.91 11.48
C ILE A 149 2.90 -2.19 12.32
N ALA A 150 2.04 -2.19 13.35
CA ALA A 150 1.85 -3.34 14.22
C ALA A 150 1.34 -4.56 13.45
N LEU A 151 0.37 -4.37 12.55
CA LEU A 151 -0.18 -5.42 11.70
C LEU A 151 0.88 -5.99 10.74
N CYS A 152 1.58 -5.12 10.01
CA CYS A 152 2.63 -5.53 9.06
C CYS A 152 3.75 -6.31 9.76
N ARG A 153 4.23 -5.84 10.91
CA ARG A 153 5.24 -6.59 11.70
C ARG A 153 4.77 -7.98 12.09
N GLY A 154 3.52 -8.11 12.54
CA GLY A 154 2.92 -9.40 12.86
C GLY A 154 2.87 -10.33 11.65
N ILE A 155 2.44 -9.82 10.48
CA ILE A 155 2.39 -10.59 9.23
C ILE A 155 3.81 -10.97 8.78
N MET A 156 4.75 -10.03 8.75
CA MET A 156 6.14 -10.28 8.37
C MET A 156 6.76 -11.39 9.21
N LEU A 157 6.50 -11.40 10.51
CA LEU A 157 6.99 -12.45 11.40
C LEU A 157 6.34 -13.81 11.11
N ARG A 158 5.01 -13.87 10.99
CA ARG A 158 4.25 -15.12 10.77
C ARG A 158 4.50 -15.74 9.41
N ARG A 159 4.61 -14.89 8.37
CA ARG A 159 4.71 -15.29 6.96
C ARG A 159 6.13 -15.19 6.41
N LYS A 160 7.09 -14.73 7.21
CA LYS A 160 8.49 -14.51 6.81
C LYS A 160 8.62 -13.58 5.60
N VAL A 161 7.79 -12.54 5.56
CA VAL A 161 7.81 -11.55 4.48
C VAL A 161 9.07 -10.69 4.61
N PRO A 162 9.97 -10.66 3.63
CA PRO A 162 11.14 -9.79 3.68
C PRO A 162 10.74 -8.32 3.43
N GLY A 163 11.50 -7.36 3.96
CA GLY A 163 11.16 -5.94 3.87
C GLY A 163 10.91 -5.43 2.45
N HIS A 164 11.73 -5.86 1.48
CA HIS A 164 11.59 -5.45 0.08
C HIS A 164 10.35 -6.05 -0.64
N ARG A 165 9.54 -6.87 0.05
CA ARG A 165 8.25 -7.37 -0.44
C ARG A 165 7.06 -6.78 0.33
N VAL A 166 7.26 -5.67 1.04
CA VAL A 166 6.19 -4.80 1.55
C VAL A 166 6.03 -3.65 0.56
N LEU A 167 4.99 -3.68 -0.24
CA LEU A 167 4.84 -2.89 -1.47
C LEU A 167 3.58 -2.03 -1.45
N ALA A 168 3.61 -0.96 -2.25
CA ALA A 168 2.42 -0.22 -2.62
C ALA A 168 1.64 -0.95 -3.72
N HIS A 169 0.32 -0.75 -3.80
CA HIS A 169 -0.44 -1.19 -4.96
C HIS A 169 0.08 -0.55 -6.25
N SER A 170 0.50 0.72 -6.19
CA SER A 170 1.13 1.39 -7.32
C SER A 170 2.46 0.78 -7.76
N ASP A 171 3.20 0.09 -6.87
CA ASP A 171 4.43 -0.60 -7.26
C ASP A 171 4.13 -1.80 -8.16
N VAL A 172 3.11 -2.57 -7.83
CA VAL A 172 2.74 -3.78 -8.56
C VAL A 172 1.80 -3.53 -9.75
N ALA A 173 1.21 -2.35 -9.83
CA ALA A 173 0.28 -1.96 -10.89
C ALA A 173 0.43 -0.48 -11.30
N PRO A 174 1.65 -0.03 -11.72
CA PRO A 174 1.99 1.39 -11.90
C PRO A 174 1.08 2.13 -12.89
N ALA A 175 0.63 1.47 -13.96
CA ALA A 175 -0.24 2.05 -14.98
C ALA A 175 -1.68 2.33 -14.48
N ARG A 176 -2.12 1.65 -13.42
CA ARG A 176 -3.53 1.66 -13.00
C ARG A 176 -3.77 2.27 -11.64
N LYS A 177 -2.76 2.25 -10.78
CA LYS A 177 -2.91 2.50 -9.35
C LYS A 177 -2.00 3.59 -8.83
N LYS A 178 -2.50 4.30 -7.82
CA LYS A 178 -1.76 5.37 -7.14
C LYS A 178 -1.59 5.08 -5.64
N ASP A 179 -2.42 4.19 -5.09
CA ASP A 179 -2.49 3.86 -3.67
C ASP A 179 -1.25 3.10 -3.17
N PRO A 180 -0.85 3.29 -1.89
CA PRO A 180 -1.41 4.21 -0.92
C PRO A 180 -0.98 5.69 -1.13
N GLY A 181 -0.18 6.00 -2.17
CA GLY A 181 0.18 7.34 -2.60
C GLY A 181 1.35 7.98 -1.84
N GLU A 182 1.71 9.18 -2.28
CA GLU A 182 2.92 9.90 -1.82
C GLU A 182 2.82 10.46 -0.40
N LYS A 183 1.60 10.62 0.18
CA LYS A 183 1.43 11.00 1.58
C LYS A 183 1.56 9.84 2.56
N PHE A 184 1.63 8.60 2.05
CA PHE A 184 1.81 7.45 2.92
C PHE A 184 3.23 7.46 3.52
N PRO A 185 3.37 7.36 4.86
CA PRO A 185 4.64 7.62 5.53
C PRO A 185 5.59 6.40 5.54
N TRP A 186 6.06 5.99 4.35
CA TRP A 186 6.93 4.83 4.18
C TRP A 186 8.17 4.83 5.09
N HIS A 187 8.78 6.02 5.27
CA HIS A 187 9.94 6.16 6.15
C HIS A 187 9.62 5.79 7.61
N SER A 188 8.41 6.08 8.09
CA SER A 188 7.99 5.75 9.45
C SER A 188 7.79 4.24 9.62
N LEU A 189 7.30 3.55 8.57
CA LEU A 189 7.21 2.09 8.54
C LEU A 189 8.61 1.49 8.61
N ALA A 190 9.53 1.96 7.76
CA ALA A 190 10.91 1.46 7.71
C ALA A 190 11.67 1.65 9.03
N ASN A 191 11.53 2.82 9.67
CA ASN A 191 12.09 3.08 11.00
C ASN A 191 11.53 2.13 12.08
N SER A 192 10.39 1.52 11.81
CA SER A 192 9.75 0.52 12.69
C SER A 192 10.03 -0.92 12.24
N GLY A 193 10.94 -1.13 11.28
CA GLY A 193 11.30 -2.45 10.75
C GLY A 193 10.29 -3.03 9.75
N VAL A 194 9.47 -2.20 9.11
CA VAL A 194 8.48 -2.60 8.09
C VAL A 194 8.84 -1.97 6.75
N GLY A 195 9.02 -2.81 5.74
CA GLY A 195 9.37 -2.35 4.40
C GLY A 195 10.88 -2.20 4.19
N HIS A 196 11.22 -1.79 2.99
CA HIS A 196 12.58 -1.49 2.56
C HIS A 196 12.64 -0.01 2.16
N TRP A 197 13.55 0.74 2.74
CA TRP A 197 13.62 2.19 2.55
C TRP A 197 15.06 2.68 2.67
N VAL A 198 15.38 3.69 1.89
CA VAL A 198 16.60 4.49 2.06
C VAL A 198 16.21 5.97 2.12
N GLN A 199 17.01 6.80 2.75
CA GLN A 199 16.80 8.25 2.70
C GLN A 199 16.93 8.74 1.25
N PRO A 200 15.90 9.35 0.66
CA PRO A 200 15.97 9.83 -0.71
C PRO A 200 17.08 10.84 -0.90
N ALA A 201 17.80 10.75 -2.01
CA ALA A 201 18.80 11.74 -2.36
C ALA A 201 18.16 13.13 -2.57
N PRO A 202 18.85 14.23 -2.22
CA PRO A 202 18.32 15.58 -2.42
C PRO A 202 17.95 15.86 -3.88
N ILE A 203 16.86 16.59 -4.09
CA ILE A 203 16.44 17.05 -5.41
C ILE A 203 17.30 18.23 -5.80
N MET A 204 18.11 18.07 -6.84
CA MET A 204 19.05 19.08 -7.35
C MET A 204 18.80 19.30 -8.84
N PRO A 205 19.06 20.51 -9.38
CA PRO A 205 19.07 20.73 -10.82
C PRO A 205 20.11 19.84 -11.51
N GLY A 206 19.83 19.41 -12.73
CA GLY A 206 20.74 18.56 -13.50
C GLY A 206 20.05 17.89 -14.68
N GLU A 207 20.76 16.96 -15.29
CA GLU A 207 20.24 16.12 -16.37
C GLU A 207 19.09 15.24 -15.88
N THR A 208 18.14 15.00 -16.76
CA THR A 208 16.93 14.23 -16.49
C THR A 208 16.60 13.30 -17.65
N LEU A 209 16.12 12.10 -17.32
CA LEU A 209 15.51 11.19 -18.27
C LEU A 209 13.99 11.34 -18.17
N LYS A 210 13.32 11.54 -19.30
CA LYS A 210 11.89 11.84 -19.36
C LYS A 210 11.27 11.28 -20.64
N LEU A 211 9.97 11.32 -20.72
CA LEU A 211 9.21 10.85 -21.88
C LEU A 211 9.84 11.38 -23.19
N GLY A 212 10.17 10.44 -24.09
CA GLY A 212 10.84 10.70 -25.38
C GLY A 212 12.37 10.63 -25.35
N SER A 213 13.03 10.53 -24.17
CA SER A 213 14.49 10.29 -24.11
C SER A 213 14.84 8.90 -24.69
N ILE A 214 15.94 8.81 -25.43
CA ILE A 214 16.46 7.57 -26.01
C ILE A 214 17.97 7.55 -25.75
N SER A 215 18.46 6.63 -24.91
CA SER A 215 19.89 6.52 -24.56
C SER A 215 20.18 5.21 -23.82
N GLU A 216 21.46 4.91 -23.64
CA GLU A 216 21.89 3.82 -22.74
C GLU A 216 21.53 4.14 -21.28
N ASP A 217 21.56 5.41 -20.83
CA ASP A 217 21.14 5.77 -19.47
C ASP A 217 19.68 5.43 -19.20
N VAL A 218 18.80 5.53 -20.23
CA VAL A 218 17.40 5.06 -20.11
C VAL A 218 17.36 3.54 -19.99
N ARG A 219 18.19 2.82 -20.72
CA ARG A 219 18.30 1.35 -20.62
C ARG A 219 18.76 0.94 -19.23
N ASP A 220 19.77 1.61 -18.71
CA ASP A 220 20.30 1.35 -17.36
C ASP A 220 19.27 1.63 -16.28
N LEU A 221 18.50 2.72 -16.39
CA LEU A 221 17.37 3.00 -15.51
C LEU A 221 16.33 1.87 -15.55
N GLN A 222 15.92 1.43 -16.74
CA GLN A 222 14.94 0.35 -16.91
C GLN A 222 15.45 -0.97 -16.30
N GLN A 223 16.73 -1.31 -16.53
CA GLN A 223 17.36 -2.49 -15.91
C GLN A 223 17.40 -2.38 -14.39
N ALA A 224 17.73 -1.22 -13.85
CA ALA A 224 17.77 -0.97 -12.41
C ALA A 224 16.37 -1.12 -11.78
N LEU A 225 15.33 -0.54 -12.40
CA LEU A 225 13.93 -0.69 -11.96
C LEU A 225 13.48 -2.16 -12.02
N ALA A 226 13.79 -2.86 -13.12
CA ALA A 226 13.47 -4.29 -13.28
C ALA A 226 14.20 -5.14 -12.24
N LYS A 227 15.47 -4.86 -11.96
CA LYS A 227 16.27 -5.54 -10.93
C LYS A 227 15.68 -5.34 -9.53
N TYR A 228 15.09 -4.18 -9.26
CA TYR A 228 14.42 -3.92 -7.98
C TYR A 228 13.11 -4.70 -7.85
N GLY A 229 12.43 -4.98 -8.96
CA GLY A 229 11.21 -5.78 -9.00
C GLY A 229 10.11 -5.22 -9.91
N TYR A 230 10.22 -3.99 -10.41
CA TYR A 230 9.22 -3.41 -11.29
C TYR A 230 9.14 -4.13 -12.64
N SER A 231 7.91 -4.32 -13.14
CA SER A 231 7.71 -4.81 -14.50
C SER A 231 7.81 -3.66 -15.48
N VAL A 232 8.96 -3.53 -16.13
CA VAL A 232 9.23 -2.51 -17.15
C VAL A 232 10.02 -3.09 -18.31
N PRO A 233 9.63 -2.83 -19.58
CA PRO A 233 10.40 -3.27 -20.74
C PRO A 233 11.76 -2.53 -20.82
N VAL A 234 12.84 -3.28 -21.07
CA VAL A 234 14.20 -2.73 -21.21
C VAL A 234 14.46 -2.42 -22.69
N THR A 235 14.09 -1.23 -23.14
CA THR A 235 14.13 -0.81 -24.55
C THR A 235 15.18 0.26 -24.86
N GLY A 236 15.65 1.00 -23.84
CA GLY A 236 16.47 2.21 -24.02
C GLY A 236 15.68 3.43 -24.44
N LYS A 237 14.32 3.33 -24.52
CA LYS A 237 13.42 4.44 -24.81
C LYS A 237 12.55 4.71 -23.58
N PHE A 238 12.57 5.94 -23.10
CA PHE A 238 11.70 6.40 -22.02
C PHE A 238 10.29 6.64 -22.58
N ASP A 239 9.47 5.64 -22.54
CA ASP A 239 8.10 5.62 -23.02
C ASP A 239 7.06 5.75 -21.87
N GLY A 240 5.76 5.63 -22.20
CA GLY A 240 4.67 5.67 -21.23
C GLY A 240 4.84 4.69 -20.07
N PRO A 241 5.04 3.39 -20.34
CA PRO A 241 5.30 2.39 -19.29
C PRO A 241 6.48 2.74 -18.38
N THR A 242 7.58 3.23 -18.93
CA THR A 242 8.74 3.69 -18.14
C THR A 242 8.36 4.86 -17.24
N MET A 243 7.62 5.85 -17.76
CA MET A 243 7.14 7.01 -16.98
C MET A 243 6.21 6.58 -15.83
N GLU A 244 5.30 5.65 -16.07
CA GLU A 244 4.39 5.12 -15.07
C GLU A 244 5.14 4.43 -13.93
N VAL A 245 6.12 3.60 -14.23
CA VAL A 245 6.99 2.93 -13.25
C VAL A 245 7.82 3.96 -12.46
N VAL A 246 8.43 4.93 -13.13
CA VAL A 246 9.18 6.01 -12.45
C VAL A 246 8.25 6.80 -11.51
N THR A 247 7.01 7.06 -11.93
CA THR A 247 6.01 7.75 -11.10
C THR A 247 5.63 6.93 -9.87
N ALA A 248 5.42 5.62 -10.01
CA ALA A 248 5.15 4.71 -8.89
C ALA A 248 6.34 4.63 -7.93
N PHE A 249 7.55 4.49 -8.45
CA PHE A 249 8.79 4.53 -7.68
C PHE A 249 8.90 5.82 -6.86
N GLN A 250 8.63 6.98 -7.45
CA GLN A 250 8.67 8.27 -6.76
C GLN A 250 7.64 8.35 -5.64
N ARG A 251 6.40 7.87 -5.84
CA ARG A 251 5.39 7.83 -4.78
C ARG A 251 5.84 7.05 -3.56
N HIS A 252 6.53 5.96 -3.77
CA HIS A 252 7.01 5.11 -2.68
C HIS A 252 8.31 5.65 -2.07
N PHE A 253 9.33 5.88 -2.87
CA PHE A 253 10.72 6.05 -2.42
C PHE A 253 11.25 7.49 -2.45
N ARG A 254 10.57 8.39 -3.16
CA ARG A 254 10.97 9.80 -3.28
C ARG A 254 9.74 10.73 -3.39
N PRO A 255 8.85 10.74 -2.37
CA PRO A 255 7.53 11.37 -2.44
C PRO A 255 7.55 12.91 -2.50
N ALA A 256 8.69 13.55 -2.23
CA ALA A 256 8.79 15.01 -2.26
C ALA A 256 8.47 15.64 -3.64
N ARG A 257 8.62 14.89 -4.72
CA ARG A 257 8.21 15.30 -6.07
C ARG A 257 7.89 14.10 -6.94
N VAL A 258 6.63 13.94 -7.30
CA VAL A 258 6.10 12.82 -8.10
C VAL A 258 5.70 13.40 -9.46
N ASP A 259 6.60 13.33 -10.45
CA ASP A 259 6.44 13.93 -11.77
C ASP A 259 6.72 12.97 -12.93
N GLY A 260 7.16 11.74 -12.65
CA GLY A 260 7.51 10.76 -13.67
C GLY A 260 8.81 11.08 -14.43
N ILE A 261 9.60 12.04 -13.95
CA ILE A 261 10.89 12.41 -14.53
C ILE A 261 12.00 11.80 -13.68
N ALA A 262 12.84 10.97 -14.27
CA ALA A 262 13.98 10.39 -13.57
C ALA A 262 15.12 11.42 -13.53
N ASP A 263 15.10 12.26 -12.49
CA ASP A 263 16.17 13.19 -12.15
C ASP A 263 17.29 12.49 -11.36
N ARG A 264 18.37 13.20 -11.10
CA ARG A 264 19.51 12.68 -10.33
C ARG A 264 19.10 12.15 -8.96
N SER A 265 18.12 12.76 -8.29
CA SER A 265 17.57 12.29 -7.01
C SER A 265 16.93 10.92 -7.17
N THR A 266 16.08 10.74 -8.19
CA THR A 266 15.42 9.47 -8.49
C THR A 266 16.44 8.36 -8.77
N LEU A 267 17.42 8.63 -9.64
CA LEU A 267 18.48 7.66 -10.01
C LEU A 267 19.34 7.27 -8.82
N SER A 268 19.79 8.25 -8.03
CA SER A 268 20.62 7.99 -6.84
C SER A 268 19.86 7.23 -5.75
N THR A 269 18.56 7.53 -5.56
CA THR A 269 17.71 6.81 -4.60
C THR A 269 17.52 5.36 -5.03
N LEU A 270 17.26 5.10 -6.32
CA LEU A 270 17.13 3.74 -6.86
C LEU A 270 18.45 2.95 -6.70
N HIS A 271 19.57 3.59 -6.99
CA HIS A 271 20.88 2.94 -6.79
C HIS A 271 21.12 2.57 -5.32
N ALA A 272 20.83 3.48 -4.39
CA ALA A 272 20.98 3.22 -2.95
C ALA A 272 20.09 2.06 -2.47
N LEU A 273 18.84 1.97 -2.97
CA LEU A 273 17.94 0.84 -2.70
C LEU A 273 18.52 -0.47 -3.21
N LEU A 274 19.06 -0.50 -4.43
CA LEU A 274 19.65 -1.72 -5.00
C LEU A 274 20.88 -2.19 -4.22
N VAL A 275 21.72 -1.26 -3.74
CA VAL A 275 22.89 -1.58 -2.91
C VAL A 275 22.50 -2.14 -1.54
N SER A 276 21.37 -1.71 -0.99
CA SER A 276 20.89 -2.13 0.33
C SER A 276 19.95 -3.35 0.30
N LEU A 277 19.67 -3.91 -0.88
CA LEU A 277 18.95 -5.19 -0.96
C LEU A 277 19.75 -6.30 -0.28
N PRO A 278 19.11 -7.16 0.53
CA PRO A 278 19.76 -8.36 1.03
C PRO A 278 20.17 -9.24 -0.15
N GLY A 279 21.41 -9.75 -0.11
CA GLY A 279 21.95 -10.67 -1.11
C GLY A 279 21.24 -12.02 -1.14
#